data_0ba67348e2ee9dc1c9aa88b6244b2c66
#
_entry.id   0ba67348e2ee9dc1c9aa88b6244b2c66
#
_cell.length_a   1.000
_cell.length_b   1.000
_cell.length_c   1.000
_cell.angle_alpha   90.00
_cell.angle_beta   90.00
_cell.angle_gamma   90.00
#
_symmetry.space_group_name_H-M   'P 1'
#
loop_
_entity.id
_entity.type
_entity.pdbx_description
1 polymer ?
#
loop_
_entity_poly.entity_id
_entity_poly.type
_entity_poly.pdbx_seq_one_letter_code
_entity_poly.pdbx_strand_id
1 'polypeptide(L)'
;MLTIYDSNGNRRTDIEAGDSSTQVKEVQGDNVLTLSFTHYEYIALDVNDRVDFEGERYWLTERYIPKQKSGQEWVYDLKFYGIESLVRRFLVLETTDGNTEPVFTLTATPREHVAMIVKCINDGMNHTTDWKVGRGDGTDLIVIDYEGKYCNEALKEIAEAVGGQAEWWVEGQTVNVCRCEHGEEITLGYGKGLTGIERDT
;
A
#
# COMPACT_ATOMS: atom_id res chain seq x y z
N MET A 1 -13.55 -19.11 -2.55
CA MET A 1 -12.72 -19.47 -3.72
C MET A 1 -12.15 -18.18 -4.28
N LEU A 2 -10.83 -18.09 -4.48
CA LEU A 2 -10.11 -16.94 -5.03
C LEU A 2 -9.42 -17.36 -6.32
N THR A 3 -9.27 -16.43 -7.27
CA THR A 3 -8.59 -16.69 -8.52
C THR A 3 -7.25 -15.96 -8.55
N ILE A 4 -6.17 -16.66 -8.88
CA ILE A 4 -4.87 -16.07 -9.16
C ILE A 4 -4.78 -15.80 -10.66
N TYR A 5 -4.38 -14.58 -11.01
CA TYR A 5 -4.15 -14.12 -12.37
C TYR A 5 -2.67 -13.88 -12.61
N ASP A 6 -2.21 -14.03 -13.83
CA ASP A 6 -0.88 -13.59 -14.24
C ASP A 6 -0.79 -12.06 -14.40
N SER A 7 0.40 -11.53 -14.67
CA SER A 7 0.65 -10.10 -14.89
C SER A 7 -0.13 -9.52 -16.08
N ASN A 8 -0.56 -10.36 -17.04
CA ASN A 8 -1.35 -9.97 -18.21
C ASN A 8 -2.86 -10.03 -17.93
N GLY A 9 -3.26 -10.54 -16.77
CA GLY A 9 -4.66 -10.70 -16.39
C GLY A 9 -5.29 -12.03 -16.83
N ASN A 10 -4.51 -12.98 -17.33
CA ASN A 10 -5.04 -14.30 -17.62
C ASN A 10 -5.15 -15.11 -16.32
N ARG A 11 -6.21 -15.89 -16.22
CA ARG A 11 -6.41 -16.79 -15.08
C ARG A 11 -5.34 -17.88 -15.05
N ARG A 12 -4.62 -18.01 -13.93
CA ARG A 12 -3.70 -19.12 -13.67
C ARG A 12 -4.42 -20.30 -13.03
N THR A 13 -5.08 -20.05 -11.91
CA THR A 13 -5.76 -21.08 -11.14
C THR A 13 -6.78 -20.49 -10.18
N ASP A 14 -7.69 -21.34 -9.71
CA ASP A 14 -8.55 -21.03 -8.55
C ASP A 14 -8.02 -21.77 -7.34
N ILE A 15 -8.11 -21.11 -6.19
CA ILE A 15 -7.66 -21.64 -4.92
C ILE A 15 -8.75 -21.54 -3.85
N GLU A 16 -8.71 -22.44 -2.90
CA GLU A 16 -9.44 -22.31 -1.64
C GLU A 16 -8.47 -21.87 -0.57
N ALA A 17 -8.67 -20.66 -0.04
CA ALA A 17 -7.83 -20.15 1.04
C ALA A 17 -8.06 -20.99 2.31
N GLY A 18 -6.99 -21.47 2.91
CA GLY A 18 -7.04 -22.19 4.18
C GLY A 18 -7.30 -21.26 5.37
N ASP A 19 -7.61 -21.84 6.52
CA ASP A 19 -7.99 -21.13 7.76
C ASP A 19 -6.87 -20.21 8.30
N SER A 20 -5.63 -20.41 7.88
CA SER A 20 -4.48 -19.55 8.23
C SER A 20 -4.29 -18.36 7.31
N SER A 21 -5.15 -18.19 6.31
CA SER A 21 -5.11 -17.01 5.43
C SER A 21 -5.62 -15.77 6.17
N THR A 22 -4.92 -14.65 5.99
CA THR A 22 -5.21 -13.39 6.70
C THR A 22 -5.08 -12.19 5.79
N GLN A 23 -5.84 -11.13 6.09
CA GLN A 23 -5.64 -9.80 5.54
C GLN A 23 -5.27 -8.86 6.69
N VAL A 24 -4.22 -8.08 6.51
CA VAL A 24 -3.77 -7.06 7.45
C VAL A 24 -3.67 -5.74 6.71
N LYS A 25 -4.39 -4.73 7.21
CA LYS A 25 -4.30 -3.35 6.73
C LYS A 25 -3.77 -2.47 7.85
N GLU A 26 -2.65 -1.82 7.61
CA GLU A 26 -2.04 -0.89 8.54
C GLU A 26 -2.31 0.55 8.09
N VAL A 27 -2.70 1.40 9.02
CA VAL A 27 -2.81 2.84 8.75
C VAL A 27 -1.43 3.38 8.41
N GLN A 28 -1.29 4.09 7.29
CA GLN A 28 -0.01 4.59 6.76
C GLN A 28 1.05 3.49 6.54
N GLY A 29 0.60 2.27 6.38
CA GLY A 29 1.42 1.08 6.29
C GLY A 29 1.06 0.18 5.12
N ASP A 30 1.33 -1.10 5.30
CA ASP A 30 1.06 -2.12 4.30
C ASP A 30 -0.38 -2.62 4.36
N ASN A 31 -0.87 -2.97 3.19
CA ASN A 31 -2.04 -3.80 3.02
C ASN A 31 -1.56 -5.15 2.48
N VAL A 32 -1.62 -6.19 3.30
CA VAL A 32 -1.05 -7.51 2.98
C VAL A 32 -2.14 -8.58 3.07
N LEU A 33 -2.28 -9.34 2.01
CA LEU A 33 -3.10 -10.54 1.95
C LEU A 33 -2.17 -11.77 1.98
N THR A 34 -2.22 -12.51 3.08
CA THR A 34 -1.50 -13.79 3.22
C THR A 34 -2.45 -14.92 2.87
N LEU A 35 -2.08 -15.76 1.91
CA LEU A 35 -2.86 -16.90 1.47
C LEU A 35 -2.08 -18.19 1.74
N SER A 36 -2.64 -19.04 2.58
CA SER A 36 -2.13 -20.39 2.85
C SER A 36 -3.07 -21.42 2.27
N PHE A 37 -2.58 -22.29 1.41
CA PHE A 37 -3.38 -23.35 0.80
C PHE A 37 -2.52 -24.54 0.34
N THR A 38 -3.16 -25.65 0.03
CA THR A 38 -2.53 -26.81 -0.62
C THR A 38 -3.14 -27.02 -2.00
N HIS A 39 -2.32 -27.50 -2.93
CA HIS A 39 -2.77 -27.82 -4.27
C HIS A 39 -2.10 -29.10 -4.79
N TYR A 40 -2.82 -29.91 -5.57
CA TYR A 40 -2.29 -31.18 -6.07
C TYR A 40 -1.38 -31.02 -7.30
N GLU A 41 -1.51 -29.91 -8.00
CA GLU A 41 -0.64 -29.59 -9.13
C GLU A 41 0.31 -28.45 -8.74
N TYR A 42 1.51 -28.49 -9.31
CA TYR A 42 2.45 -27.39 -9.17
C TYR A 42 1.92 -26.14 -9.91
N ILE A 43 1.70 -25.06 -9.16
CA ILE A 43 1.32 -23.77 -9.71
C ILE A 43 2.58 -22.92 -9.84
N ALA A 44 3.00 -22.63 -11.06
CA ALA A 44 4.09 -21.68 -11.31
C ALA A 44 3.59 -20.26 -11.07
N LEU A 45 4.16 -19.60 -10.07
CA LEU A 45 3.85 -18.22 -9.71
C LEU A 45 5.04 -17.32 -10.03
N ASP A 46 4.74 -16.14 -10.52
CA ASP A 46 5.73 -15.13 -10.85
C ASP A 46 5.43 -13.79 -10.17
N VAL A 47 6.45 -12.93 -10.14
CA VAL A 47 6.30 -11.55 -9.69
C VAL A 47 5.25 -10.83 -10.54
N ASN A 48 4.39 -10.05 -9.91
CA ASN A 48 3.22 -9.37 -10.45
C ASN A 48 2.02 -10.30 -10.77
N ASP A 49 2.07 -11.59 -10.41
CA ASP A 49 0.83 -12.36 -10.30
C ASP A 49 -0.07 -11.68 -9.25
N ARG A 50 -1.38 -11.76 -9.44
CA ARG A 50 -2.32 -10.99 -8.64
C ARG A 50 -3.55 -11.77 -8.21
N VAL A 51 -4.16 -11.26 -7.14
CA VAL A 51 -5.46 -11.70 -6.62
C VAL A 51 -6.33 -10.48 -6.39
N ASP A 52 -7.60 -10.57 -6.76
CA ASP A 52 -8.60 -9.56 -6.40
C ASP A 52 -9.38 -10.08 -5.17
N PHE A 53 -9.38 -9.31 -4.07
CA PHE A 53 -10.04 -9.66 -2.81
C PHE A 53 -10.73 -8.44 -2.21
N GLU A 54 -12.01 -8.56 -1.86
CA GLU A 54 -12.83 -7.47 -1.29
C GLU A 54 -12.83 -6.17 -2.08
N GLY A 55 -12.78 -6.27 -3.41
CA GLY A 55 -12.76 -5.10 -4.31
C GLY A 55 -11.38 -4.45 -4.47
N GLU A 56 -10.38 -4.98 -3.80
CA GLU A 56 -9.00 -4.51 -3.90
C GLU A 56 -8.12 -5.52 -4.65
N ARG A 57 -7.04 -5.03 -5.21
CA ARG A 57 -6.07 -5.82 -5.94
C ARG A 57 -4.78 -5.95 -5.16
N TYR A 58 -4.26 -7.18 -5.11
CA TYR A 58 -3.03 -7.53 -4.43
C TYR A 58 -2.07 -8.21 -5.41
N TRP A 59 -0.78 -7.90 -5.31
CA TRP A 59 0.26 -8.42 -6.19
C TRP A 59 1.31 -9.23 -5.42
N LEU A 60 1.79 -10.29 -6.06
CA LEU A 60 2.97 -11.01 -5.61
C LEU A 60 4.21 -10.18 -5.96
N THR A 61 4.94 -9.73 -4.96
CA THR A 61 6.10 -8.83 -5.14
C THR A 61 7.43 -9.56 -5.21
N GLU A 62 7.44 -10.82 -4.81
CA GLU A 62 8.63 -11.66 -4.74
C GLU A 62 8.38 -12.99 -5.44
N ARG A 63 9.46 -13.58 -5.95
CA ARG A 63 9.39 -14.93 -6.51
C ARG A 63 9.14 -15.93 -5.40
N TYR A 64 8.17 -16.80 -5.59
CA TYR A 64 7.79 -17.81 -4.61
C TYR A 64 8.06 -19.21 -5.14
N ILE A 65 8.59 -20.08 -4.27
CA ILE A 65 8.80 -21.50 -4.55
C ILE A 65 8.02 -22.29 -3.49
N PRO A 66 6.97 -23.04 -3.89
CA PRO A 66 6.17 -23.82 -2.96
C PRO A 66 6.95 -25.01 -2.38
N LYS A 67 6.51 -25.47 -1.22
CA LYS A 67 7.06 -26.68 -0.60
C LYS A 67 6.24 -27.89 -1.02
N GLN A 68 6.91 -28.94 -1.48
CA GLN A 68 6.27 -30.23 -1.71
C GLN A 68 6.13 -30.96 -0.37
N LYS A 69 4.92 -31.34 0.01
CA LYS A 69 4.64 -32.01 1.29
C LYS A 69 4.70 -33.52 1.15
N SER A 70 4.05 -34.09 0.13
CA SER A 70 4.08 -35.52 -0.18
C SER A 70 3.61 -35.76 -1.62
N GLY A 71 4.25 -36.67 -2.33
CA GLY A 71 3.80 -37.14 -3.65
C GLY A 71 3.42 -36.01 -4.62
N GLN A 72 2.15 -35.67 -4.68
CA GLN A 72 1.58 -34.66 -5.57
C GLN A 72 1.05 -33.42 -4.84
N GLU A 73 1.23 -33.31 -3.51
CA GLU A 73 0.68 -32.20 -2.72
C GLU A 73 1.71 -31.09 -2.51
N TRP A 74 1.37 -29.88 -2.92
CA TRP A 74 2.17 -28.69 -2.79
C TRP A 74 1.53 -27.73 -1.77
N VAL A 75 2.34 -27.15 -0.89
CA VAL A 75 1.92 -26.17 0.13
C VAL A 75 2.39 -24.80 -0.29
N TYR A 76 1.47 -23.85 -0.23
CA TYR A 76 1.66 -22.45 -0.57
C TYR A 76 1.38 -21.57 0.64
N ASP A 77 2.34 -20.70 0.97
CA ASP A 77 2.22 -19.62 1.96
C ASP A 77 2.64 -18.32 1.27
N LEU A 78 1.69 -17.64 0.67
CA LEU A 78 1.93 -16.50 -0.22
C LEU A 78 1.59 -15.20 0.47
N LYS A 79 2.41 -14.18 0.24
CA LYS A 79 2.09 -12.80 0.62
C LYS A 79 1.88 -11.97 -0.63
N PHE A 80 0.67 -11.48 -0.77
CA PHE A 80 0.28 -10.52 -1.79
C PHE A 80 0.16 -9.14 -1.14
N TYR A 81 0.61 -8.11 -1.82
CA TYR A 81 0.66 -6.75 -1.30
C TYR A 81 -0.29 -5.85 -2.07
N GLY A 82 -1.00 -5.00 -1.35
CA GLY A 82 -1.88 -3.97 -1.91
C GLY A 82 -1.12 -2.88 -2.66
N ILE A 83 -1.88 -1.93 -3.20
CA ILE A 83 -1.33 -0.86 -4.04
C ILE A 83 -0.36 0.05 -3.27
N GLU A 84 -0.50 0.17 -1.96
CA GLU A 84 0.34 0.95 -1.06
C GLU A 84 1.81 0.50 -1.13
N SER A 85 2.03 -0.80 -1.38
CA SER A 85 3.38 -1.36 -1.55
C SER A 85 4.15 -0.77 -2.74
N LEU A 86 3.45 -0.26 -3.75
CA LEU A 86 4.11 0.38 -4.89
C LEU A 86 4.75 1.71 -4.49
N VAL A 87 4.14 2.45 -3.57
CA VAL A 87 4.64 3.75 -3.10
C VAL A 87 6.03 3.64 -2.48
N ARG A 88 6.32 2.54 -1.78
CA ARG A 88 7.63 2.31 -1.14
C ARG A 88 8.74 1.82 -2.08
N ARG A 89 8.45 1.63 -3.37
CA ARG A 89 9.46 1.20 -4.35
C ARG A 89 10.21 2.36 -4.98
N PHE A 90 9.70 3.58 -4.86
CA PHE A 90 10.25 4.74 -5.53
C PHE A 90 10.89 5.70 -4.54
N LEU A 91 12.08 6.21 -4.90
CA LEU A 91 12.73 7.29 -4.19
C LEU A 91 12.09 8.62 -4.57
N VAL A 92 12.06 9.55 -3.61
CA VAL A 92 11.73 10.94 -3.90
C VAL A 92 12.97 11.59 -4.53
N LEU A 93 12.78 12.13 -5.71
CA LEU A 93 13.86 12.69 -6.53
C LEU A 93 13.46 14.09 -7.00
N GLU A 94 14.36 15.05 -6.82
CA GLU A 94 14.26 16.34 -7.48
C GLU A 94 14.93 16.28 -8.86
N THR A 95 14.28 16.82 -9.87
CA THR A 95 14.88 16.91 -11.22
C THR A 95 14.96 18.36 -11.62
N THR A 96 16.16 18.89 -11.71
CA THR A 96 16.46 20.25 -12.11
C THR A 96 17.46 20.23 -13.26
N ASP A 97 17.13 20.85 -14.38
CA ASP A 97 17.99 20.95 -15.58
C ASP A 97 18.49 19.58 -16.11
N GLY A 98 17.67 18.52 -15.95
CA GLY A 98 18.02 17.17 -16.37
C GLY A 98 18.89 16.39 -15.39
N ASN A 99 19.30 16.99 -14.28
CA ASN A 99 19.96 16.31 -13.17
C ASN A 99 18.93 15.85 -12.16
N THR A 100 19.09 14.63 -11.67
CA THR A 100 18.19 14.03 -10.68
C THR A 100 18.96 13.81 -9.38
N GLU A 101 18.49 14.42 -8.30
CA GLU A 101 19.13 14.38 -7.00
C GLU A 101 18.19 13.80 -5.93
N PRO A 102 18.67 12.86 -5.09
CA PRO A 102 17.89 12.28 -4.01
C PRO A 102 18.01 13.06 -2.69
N VAL A 103 18.90 14.06 -2.63
CA VAL A 103 19.19 14.85 -1.41
C VAL A 103 18.92 16.31 -1.69
N PHE A 104 17.84 16.83 -1.11
CA PHE A 104 17.43 18.23 -1.27
C PHE A 104 16.45 18.64 -0.17
N THR A 105 16.26 19.92 0.02
CA THR A 105 15.24 20.48 0.92
C THR A 105 14.18 21.20 0.09
N LEU A 106 12.92 20.91 0.36
CA LEU A 106 11.81 21.59 -0.29
C LEU A 106 10.92 22.30 0.75
N THR A 107 10.64 23.58 0.48
CA THR A 107 9.65 24.38 1.20
C THR A 107 8.45 24.58 0.30
N ALA A 108 7.36 23.91 0.59
CA ALA A 108 6.17 23.92 -0.24
C ALA A 108 4.91 23.62 0.60
N THR A 109 3.73 23.73 0.00
CA THR A 109 2.50 23.28 0.64
C THR A 109 2.45 21.73 0.69
N PRO A 110 1.70 21.12 1.60
CA PRO A 110 1.54 19.67 1.66
C PRO A 110 1.12 19.07 0.32
N ARG A 111 0.22 19.73 -0.38
CA ARG A 111 -0.26 19.30 -1.70
C ARG A 111 0.84 19.31 -2.77
N GLU A 112 1.75 20.28 -2.75
CA GLU A 112 2.88 20.34 -3.67
C GLU A 112 3.92 19.25 -3.37
N HIS A 113 4.18 18.95 -2.10
CA HIS A 113 4.99 17.80 -1.69
C HIS A 113 4.40 16.49 -2.21
N VAL A 114 3.08 16.28 -2.03
CA VAL A 114 2.40 15.08 -2.58
C VAL A 114 2.48 15.04 -4.11
N ALA A 115 2.37 16.20 -4.78
CA ALA A 115 2.50 16.27 -6.24
C ALA A 115 3.89 15.83 -6.73
N MET A 116 4.93 16.22 -6.00
CA MET A 116 6.30 15.76 -6.30
C MET A 116 6.43 14.24 -6.13
N ILE A 117 5.88 13.68 -5.04
CA ILE A 117 5.88 12.22 -4.81
C ILE A 117 5.14 11.49 -5.93
N VAL A 118 3.94 11.96 -6.30
CA VAL A 118 3.16 11.40 -7.40
C VAL A 118 3.93 11.46 -8.72
N LYS A 119 4.65 12.54 -8.97
CA LYS A 119 5.54 12.65 -10.13
C LYS A 119 6.64 11.58 -10.10
N CYS A 120 7.31 11.39 -8.95
CA CYS A 120 8.36 10.38 -8.82
C CYS A 120 7.83 8.95 -9.04
N ILE A 121 6.61 8.65 -8.58
CA ILE A 121 5.97 7.36 -8.82
C ILE A 121 5.68 7.18 -10.32
N ASN A 122 5.09 8.18 -10.99
CA ASN A 122 4.79 8.12 -12.41
C ASN A 122 6.04 7.99 -13.27
N ASP A 123 7.08 8.75 -12.97
CA ASP A 123 8.39 8.68 -13.66
C ASP A 123 9.01 7.29 -13.46
N GLY A 124 9.01 6.77 -12.24
CA GLY A 124 9.52 5.43 -11.92
C GLY A 124 8.72 4.29 -12.57
N MET A 125 7.44 4.51 -12.86
CA MET A 125 6.56 3.60 -13.61
C MET A 125 6.65 3.81 -15.13
N ASN A 126 7.55 4.68 -15.63
CA ASN A 126 7.67 5.07 -17.02
C ASN A 126 6.32 5.55 -17.62
N HIS A 127 5.53 6.26 -16.84
CA HIS A 127 4.19 6.76 -17.21
C HIS A 127 3.23 5.67 -17.74
N THR A 128 3.46 4.41 -17.34
CA THR A 128 2.52 3.30 -17.67
C THR A 128 1.26 3.34 -16.81
N THR A 129 1.28 4.14 -15.75
CA THR A 129 0.17 4.38 -14.80
C THR A 129 -0.04 5.88 -14.65
N ASP A 130 -1.26 6.28 -14.28
CA ASP A 130 -1.64 7.69 -14.10
C ASP A 130 -1.99 7.92 -12.62
N TRP A 131 -0.96 7.96 -11.78
CA TRP A 131 -1.10 8.33 -10.38
C TRP A 131 -1.47 9.81 -10.25
N LYS A 132 -2.34 10.11 -9.32
CA LYS A 132 -2.93 11.44 -9.12
C LYS A 132 -2.73 11.94 -7.70
N VAL A 133 -2.68 13.27 -7.59
CA VAL A 133 -2.76 13.97 -6.32
C VAL A 133 -4.22 14.08 -5.93
N GLY A 134 -4.56 13.52 -4.79
CA GLY A 134 -5.87 13.59 -4.20
C GLY A 134 -6.02 14.75 -3.21
N ARG A 135 -6.50 14.44 -2.03
CA ARG A 135 -6.64 15.40 -0.94
C ARG A 135 -5.27 15.78 -0.40
N GLY A 136 -5.10 17.04 -0.06
CA GLY A 136 -3.93 17.57 0.61
C GLY A 136 -4.38 18.75 1.47
N ASP A 137 -4.38 18.59 2.79
CA ASP A 137 -4.79 19.62 3.71
C ASP A 137 -3.65 20.59 4.02
N GLY A 138 -4.05 21.84 4.23
CA GLY A 138 -3.13 22.90 4.61
C GLY A 138 -2.66 23.75 3.42
N THR A 139 -2.61 25.05 3.68
CA THR A 139 -2.05 26.06 2.76
C THR A 139 -0.72 26.58 3.25
N ASP A 140 -0.34 26.23 4.50
CA ASP A 140 0.90 26.66 5.09
C ASP A 140 2.07 25.91 4.47
N LEU A 141 3.18 26.60 4.32
CA LEU A 141 4.41 26.02 3.83
C LEU A 141 5.01 25.14 4.91
N ILE A 142 5.36 23.92 4.55
CA ILE A 142 6.15 23.00 5.37
C ILE A 142 7.52 22.78 4.72
N VAL A 143 8.51 22.49 5.55
CA VAL A 143 9.87 22.23 5.12
C VAL A 143 10.16 20.75 5.33
N ILE A 144 10.53 20.06 4.27
CA ILE A 144 10.92 18.64 4.32
C ILE A 144 12.31 18.49 3.75
N ASP A 145 13.16 17.81 4.49
CA ASP A 145 14.51 17.42 4.05
C ASP A 145 14.46 16.00 3.47
N TYR A 146 14.66 15.91 2.16
CA TYR A 146 14.71 14.65 1.45
C TYR A 146 16.15 14.15 1.37
N GLU A 147 16.45 13.09 2.11
CA GLU A 147 17.79 12.49 2.18
C GLU A 147 17.76 11.05 1.66
N GLY A 148 17.42 10.88 0.38
CA GLY A 148 17.29 9.56 -0.22
C GLY A 148 16.10 8.75 0.31
N LYS A 149 15.02 9.44 0.70
CA LYS A 149 13.81 8.81 1.25
C LYS A 149 12.97 8.16 0.18
N TYR A 150 12.35 7.05 0.54
CA TYR A 150 11.30 6.45 -0.27
C TYR A 150 9.99 7.23 -0.15
N CYS A 151 9.15 7.13 -1.17
CA CYS A 151 7.90 7.91 -1.23
C CYS A 151 6.97 7.68 -0.03
N ASN A 152 6.89 6.47 0.52
CA ASN A 152 6.11 6.18 1.71
C ASN A 152 6.65 6.87 2.98
N GLU A 153 7.98 6.94 3.13
CA GLU A 153 8.62 7.63 4.26
C GLU A 153 8.38 9.13 4.17
N ALA A 154 8.51 9.68 2.96
CA ALA A 154 8.22 11.08 2.70
C ALA A 154 6.74 11.43 2.96
N LEU A 155 5.80 10.60 2.56
CA LEU A 155 4.36 10.79 2.84
C LEU A 155 4.07 10.81 4.34
N LYS A 156 4.75 9.96 5.11
CA LYS A 156 4.64 9.95 6.57
C LYS A 156 5.12 11.26 7.18
N GLU A 157 6.27 11.76 6.76
CA GLU A 157 6.78 13.05 7.23
C GLU A 157 5.90 14.24 6.85
N ILE A 158 5.33 14.24 5.63
CA ILE A 158 4.37 15.26 5.23
C ILE A 158 3.15 15.21 6.16
N ALA A 159 2.61 14.04 6.47
CA ALA A 159 1.50 13.89 7.38
C ALA A 159 1.84 14.37 8.81
N GLU A 160 3.03 14.04 9.31
CA GLU A 160 3.55 14.53 10.60
C GLU A 160 3.70 16.05 10.62
N ALA A 161 4.22 16.66 9.54
CA ALA A 161 4.39 18.10 9.42
C ALA A 161 3.06 18.85 9.31
N VAL A 162 2.05 18.29 8.66
CA VAL A 162 0.68 18.82 8.64
C VAL A 162 0.08 18.81 10.05
N GLY A 163 0.45 17.82 10.85
CA GLY A 163 0.00 17.69 12.25
C GLY A 163 -1.49 17.39 12.39
N GLY A 164 -1.97 17.39 13.63
CA GLY A 164 -3.40 17.24 13.94
C GLY A 164 -4.00 15.93 13.49
N GLN A 165 -3.27 14.81 13.65
CA GLN A 165 -3.69 13.47 13.22
C GLN A 165 -3.89 13.35 11.70
N ALA A 166 -3.07 14.04 10.92
CA ALA A 166 -3.05 13.82 9.48
C ALA A 166 -2.47 12.44 9.14
N GLU A 167 -3.05 11.83 8.14
CA GLU A 167 -2.67 10.51 7.64
C GLU A 167 -2.49 10.56 6.13
N TRP A 168 -1.72 9.62 5.60
CA TRP A 168 -1.69 9.38 4.16
C TRP A 168 -2.32 8.01 3.82
N TRP A 169 -2.95 7.95 2.67
CA TRP A 169 -3.48 6.70 2.11
C TRP A 169 -3.55 6.78 0.60
N VAL A 170 -3.72 5.62 0.00
CA VAL A 170 -3.92 5.48 -1.45
C VAL A 170 -5.33 4.96 -1.70
N GLU A 171 -6.04 5.62 -2.62
CA GLU A 171 -7.33 5.16 -3.10
C GLU A 171 -7.25 4.97 -4.62
N GLY A 172 -7.28 3.72 -5.08
CA GLY A 172 -6.92 3.41 -6.46
C GLY A 172 -5.48 3.84 -6.78
N GLN A 173 -5.30 4.82 -7.64
CA GLN A 173 -4.00 5.44 -7.96
C GLN A 173 -3.93 6.90 -7.48
N THR A 174 -4.69 7.25 -6.46
CA THR A 174 -4.74 8.60 -5.92
C THR A 174 -4.10 8.64 -4.56
N VAL A 175 -3.06 9.47 -4.39
CA VAL A 175 -2.36 9.67 -3.12
C VAL A 175 -3.00 10.82 -2.36
N ASN A 176 -3.37 10.57 -1.11
CA ASN A 176 -4.01 11.53 -0.23
C ASN A 176 -3.15 11.75 1.02
N VAL A 177 -3.10 12.99 1.51
CA VAL A 177 -2.55 13.37 2.81
C VAL A 177 -3.45 14.43 3.41
N CYS A 178 -4.18 14.11 4.45
CA CYS A 178 -4.98 15.11 5.15
C CYS A 178 -5.31 14.66 6.57
N ARG A 179 -5.86 15.59 7.36
CA ARG A 179 -6.53 15.24 8.60
C ARG A 179 -7.78 14.47 8.26
N CYS A 180 -7.82 13.22 8.65
CA CYS A 180 -8.88 12.31 8.28
C CYS A 180 -9.83 12.10 9.44
N GLU A 181 -11.00 12.70 9.32
CA GLU A 181 -12.18 12.18 10.00
C GLU A 181 -12.78 11.15 9.04
N HIS A 182 -12.45 9.88 9.24
CA HIS A 182 -12.98 8.80 8.44
C HIS A 182 -14.25 8.24 9.07
N GLY A 183 -15.33 8.29 8.29
CA GLY A 183 -16.59 7.64 8.61
C GLY A 183 -17.55 8.49 9.41
N GLU A 184 -18.72 7.90 9.66
CA GLU A 184 -19.75 8.46 10.53
C GLU A 184 -19.32 8.32 11.99
N GLU A 185 -19.71 9.28 12.83
CA GLU A 185 -19.46 9.22 14.26
C GLU A 185 -20.02 7.93 14.86
N ILE A 186 -19.14 7.08 15.38
CA ILE A 186 -19.55 5.86 16.05
C ILE A 186 -19.82 6.13 17.52
N THR A 187 -21.09 6.18 17.90
CA THR A 187 -21.46 6.28 19.30
C THR A 187 -21.38 4.90 19.95
N LEU A 188 -20.33 4.68 20.76
CA LEU A 188 -20.17 3.49 21.58
C LEU A 188 -21.01 3.61 22.87
N GLY A 189 -21.80 2.59 23.16
CA GLY A 189 -22.58 2.52 24.39
C GLY A 189 -22.80 1.06 24.81
N TYR A 190 -23.14 0.83 26.07
CA TYR A 190 -23.47 -0.52 26.54
C TYR A 190 -24.66 -1.08 25.73
N GLY A 191 -24.47 -2.26 25.16
CA GLY A 191 -25.42 -2.88 24.23
C GLY A 191 -25.30 -2.41 22.77
N LYS A 192 -24.33 -1.50 22.47
CA LYS A 192 -24.01 -1.03 21.11
C LYS A 192 -22.53 -1.23 20.80
N GLY A 193 -22.00 -2.40 21.09
CA GLY A 193 -20.60 -2.75 20.81
C GLY A 193 -19.61 -2.45 21.94
N LEU A 194 -19.99 -1.69 22.98
CA LEU A 194 -19.14 -1.45 24.14
C LEU A 194 -19.29 -2.59 25.14
N THR A 195 -18.22 -3.35 25.39
CA THR A 195 -18.20 -4.47 26.34
C THR A 195 -17.54 -4.13 27.67
N GLY A 196 -16.75 -3.06 27.72
CA GLY A 196 -16.08 -2.59 28.92
C GLY A 196 -15.41 -1.24 28.70
N ILE A 197 -15.18 -0.49 29.79
CA ILE A 197 -14.36 0.72 29.81
C ILE A 197 -13.33 0.53 30.94
N GLU A 198 -12.05 0.51 30.59
CA GLU A 198 -10.96 0.62 31.55
C GLU A 198 -10.47 2.06 31.62
N ARG A 199 -10.29 2.57 32.80
CA ARG A 199 -9.75 3.91 33.04
C ARG A 199 -8.37 3.73 33.69
N ASP A 200 -7.33 4.06 32.94
CA ASP A 200 -5.98 4.21 33.49
C ASP A 200 -5.95 5.49 34.37
N THR A 201 -5.55 5.34 35.62
CA THR A 201 -5.39 6.43 36.61
C THR A 201 -3.91 6.71 36.84
#